data_2f23e2234b9fbe35e97aee689e12526f
#
_entry.id   2f23e2234b9fbe35e97aee689e12526f
#
_cell.length_a   1.000
_cell.length_b   1.000
_cell.length_c   1.000
_cell.angle_alpha   90.00
_cell.angle_beta   90.00
_cell.angle_gamma   90.00
#
_symmetry.space_group_name_H-M   'P 1'
#
loop_
_entity.id
_entity.type
_entity.pdbx_description
1 polymer ?
#
loop_
_entity_poly.entity_id
_entity_poly.type
_entity_poly.pdbx_seq_one_letter_code
_entity_poly.pdbx_strand_id
1 'polypeptide(L)'
;MPRATGAPARDWIARSFTHVEDVLYVALGVLLAAGAFVLLADATLTFVAHLLAGTLPARMINLLDRVLLVLMFAEILYTVQVSFREHALVPEPFLVVGLIAAIRRVLVITAEFSNVKDAGTEQFRATMVELGLLTVLSLVLVVSLVLLRHRPTTPTAER
;
A
#
# COMPACT_ATOMS: atom_id res chain seq x y z
N MET A 1 7.83 21.96 -49.90
CA MET A 1 6.91 21.92 -48.74
C MET A 1 6.36 20.50 -48.58
N PRO A 2 6.83 19.69 -47.63
CA PRO A 2 6.25 18.39 -47.34
C PRO A 2 5.19 18.52 -46.23
N ARG A 3 3.99 18.10 -46.55
CA ARG A 3 2.85 18.06 -45.64
C ARG A 3 3.07 16.96 -44.59
N ALA A 4 2.99 17.32 -43.31
CA ALA A 4 2.94 16.42 -42.18
C ALA A 4 1.58 15.70 -42.13
N THR A 5 1.51 14.52 -42.73
CA THR A 5 0.34 13.62 -42.72
C THR A 5 0.44 12.54 -41.65
N GLY A 6 0.75 12.91 -40.41
CA GLY A 6 0.89 11.94 -39.30
C GLY A 6 0.08 12.23 -38.06
N ALA A 7 -0.69 13.33 -38.03
CA ALA A 7 -1.38 13.80 -36.82
C ALA A 7 -2.60 12.98 -36.36
N PRO A 8 -3.55 12.53 -37.21
CA PRO A 8 -4.80 11.96 -36.71
C PRO A 8 -4.69 10.55 -36.11
N ALA A 9 -3.73 9.75 -36.58
CA ALA A 9 -3.55 8.39 -36.06
C ALA A 9 -2.92 8.37 -34.65
N ARG A 10 -2.04 9.30 -34.35
CA ARG A 10 -1.40 9.41 -33.03
C ARG A 10 -2.39 9.89 -31.95
N ASP A 11 -3.29 10.79 -32.30
CA ASP A 11 -4.27 11.35 -31.38
C ASP A 11 -5.35 10.30 -31.02
N TRP A 12 -5.73 9.46 -31.98
CA TRP A 12 -6.69 8.37 -31.73
C TRP A 12 -6.07 7.29 -30.81
N ILE A 13 -4.83 6.91 -31.06
CA ILE A 13 -4.09 5.95 -30.22
C ILE A 13 -3.93 6.51 -28.80
N ALA A 14 -3.54 7.77 -28.65
CA ALA A 14 -3.40 8.40 -27.33
C ALA A 14 -4.70 8.39 -26.53
N ARG A 15 -5.83 8.75 -27.17
CA ARG A 15 -7.16 8.70 -26.52
C ARG A 15 -7.58 7.29 -26.12
N SER A 16 -7.28 6.30 -26.96
CA SER A 16 -7.61 4.90 -26.64
C SER A 16 -6.82 4.40 -25.43
N PHE A 17 -5.55 4.78 -25.31
CA PHE A 17 -4.72 4.45 -24.13
C PHE A 17 -5.25 5.10 -22.85
N THR A 18 -5.63 6.38 -22.89
CA THR A 18 -6.21 7.07 -21.73
C THR A 18 -7.50 6.40 -21.26
N HIS A 19 -8.39 6.01 -22.17
CA HIS A 19 -9.64 5.31 -21.82
C HIS A 19 -9.38 3.94 -21.17
N VAL A 20 -8.41 3.18 -21.69
CA VAL A 20 -8.04 1.88 -21.10
C VAL A 20 -7.45 2.08 -19.70
N GLU A 21 -6.62 3.08 -19.53
CA GLU A 21 -6.02 3.45 -18.24
C GLU A 21 -7.11 3.84 -17.23
N ASP A 22 -8.04 4.71 -17.61
CA ASP A 22 -9.17 5.13 -16.77
C ASP A 22 -10.03 3.93 -16.33
N VAL A 23 -10.36 3.03 -17.26
CA VAL A 23 -11.15 1.82 -16.97
C VAL A 23 -10.39 0.89 -15.99
N LEU A 24 -9.09 0.73 -16.19
CA LEU A 24 -8.26 -0.09 -15.29
C LEU A 24 -8.21 0.51 -13.87
N TYR A 25 -8.02 1.82 -13.73
CA TYR A 25 -8.02 2.47 -12.42
C TYR A 25 -9.37 2.37 -11.71
N VAL A 26 -10.47 2.57 -12.43
CA VAL A 26 -11.82 2.43 -11.87
C VAL A 26 -12.08 0.98 -11.46
N ALA A 27 -11.77 0.01 -12.31
CA ALA A 27 -11.94 -1.42 -12.00
C ALA A 27 -11.11 -1.84 -10.79
N LEU A 28 -9.85 -1.40 -10.72
CA LEU A 28 -8.95 -1.67 -9.60
C LEU A 28 -9.49 -1.01 -8.31
N GLY A 29 -9.93 0.23 -8.37
CA GLY A 29 -10.53 0.95 -7.25
C GLY A 29 -11.77 0.25 -6.71
N VAL A 30 -12.67 -0.19 -7.59
CA VAL A 30 -13.88 -0.94 -7.20
C VAL A 30 -13.52 -2.28 -6.57
N LEU A 31 -12.58 -3.02 -7.16
CA LEU A 31 -12.13 -4.30 -6.63
C LEU A 31 -11.50 -4.16 -5.24
N LEU A 32 -10.62 -3.16 -5.07
CA LEU A 32 -9.97 -2.88 -3.79
C LEU A 32 -10.99 -2.44 -2.74
N ALA A 33 -11.93 -1.55 -3.09
CA ALA A 33 -12.98 -1.12 -2.19
C ALA A 33 -13.87 -2.30 -1.76
N ALA A 34 -14.31 -3.13 -2.70
CA ALA A 34 -15.09 -4.33 -2.39
C ALA A 34 -14.33 -5.29 -1.46
N GLY A 35 -13.05 -5.55 -1.74
CA GLY A 35 -12.18 -6.36 -0.88
C GLY A 35 -12.05 -5.78 0.53
N ALA A 36 -11.83 -4.48 0.65
CA ALA A 36 -11.75 -3.79 1.94
C ALA A 36 -13.06 -3.91 2.75
N PHE A 37 -14.21 -3.74 2.10
CA PHE A 37 -15.51 -3.88 2.75
C PHE A 37 -15.78 -5.30 3.24
N VAL A 38 -15.47 -6.32 2.43
CA VAL A 38 -15.63 -7.73 2.82
C VAL A 38 -14.76 -8.06 4.02
N LEU A 39 -13.48 -7.66 3.99
CA LEU A 39 -12.55 -7.87 5.09
C LEU A 39 -12.97 -7.13 6.36
N LEU A 40 -13.45 -5.89 6.22
CA LEU A 40 -13.94 -5.10 7.35
C LEU A 40 -15.19 -5.72 7.99
N ALA A 41 -16.12 -6.20 7.17
CA ALA A 41 -17.32 -6.89 7.65
C ALA A 41 -16.94 -8.17 8.41
N ASP A 42 -16.04 -8.99 7.85
CA ASP A 42 -15.57 -10.22 8.51
C ASP A 42 -14.81 -9.90 9.83
N ALA A 43 -13.94 -8.89 9.84
CA ALA A 43 -13.26 -8.44 11.05
C ALA A 43 -14.24 -7.97 12.13
N THR A 44 -15.26 -7.21 11.74
CA THR A 44 -16.28 -6.68 12.65
C THR A 44 -17.14 -7.79 13.24
N LEU A 45 -17.63 -8.72 12.42
CA LEU A 45 -18.41 -9.86 12.86
C LEU A 45 -17.60 -10.75 13.82
N THR A 46 -16.35 -11.01 13.48
CA THR A 46 -15.43 -11.79 14.32
C THR A 46 -15.16 -11.09 15.65
N PHE A 47 -14.95 -9.78 15.64
CA PHE A 47 -14.76 -8.98 16.86
C PHE A 47 -15.98 -9.06 17.79
N VAL A 48 -17.18 -8.81 17.24
CA VAL A 48 -18.43 -8.85 18.02
C VAL A 48 -18.67 -10.24 18.60
N ALA A 49 -18.48 -11.30 17.80
CA ALA A 49 -18.65 -12.68 18.26
C ALA A 49 -17.69 -13.02 19.43
N HIS A 50 -16.42 -12.61 19.35
CA HIS A 50 -15.45 -12.85 20.42
C HIS A 50 -15.67 -11.96 21.63
N LEU A 51 -16.19 -10.75 21.45
CA LEU A 51 -16.58 -9.86 22.55
C LEU A 51 -17.68 -10.48 23.38
N LEU A 52 -18.74 -10.98 22.72
CA LEU A 52 -19.88 -11.63 23.37
C LEU A 52 -19.49 -12.97 24.03
N ALA A 53 -18.54 -13.70 23.44
CA ALA A 53 -18.05 -14.97 24.00
C ALA A 53 -17.00 -14.80 25.12
N GLY A 54 -16.53 -13.59 25.42
CA GLY A 54 -15.50 -13.33 26.43
C GLY A 54 -14.11 -13.89 26.09
N THR A 55 -13.85 -14.22 24.82
CA THR A 55 -12.61 -14.87 24.35
C THR A 55 -11.62 -13.91 23.69
N LEU A 56 -11.81 -12.61 23.85
CA LEU A 56 -11.01 -11.56 23.22
C LEU A 56 -9.48 -11.70 23.44
N PRO A 57 -8.97 -11.94 24.66
CA PRO A 57 -7.51 -11.90 24.87
C PRO A 57 -6.72 -12.91 24.04
N ALA A 58 -7.30 -14.10 23.82
CA ALA A 58 -6.63 -15.19 23.10
C ALA A 58 -6.58 -14.99 21.58
N ARG A 59 -7.38 -14.06 21.01
CA ARG A 59 -7.52 -13.89 19.56
C ARG A 59 -7.25 -12.46 19.06
N MET A 60 -6.74 -11.59 19.95
CA MET A 60 -6.45 -10.19 19.63
C MET A 60 -5.45 -10.04 18.46
N ILE A 61 -4.48 -10.94 18.38
CA ILE A 61 -3.46 -10.90 17.32
C ILE A 61 -4.08 -11.14 15.96
N ASN A 62 -4.95 -12.15 15.84
CA ASN A 62 -5.63 -12.45 14.58
C ASN A 62 -6.57 -11.31 14.15
N LEU A 63 -7.22 -10.65 15.11
CA LEU A 63 -8.04 -9.49 14.86
C LEU A 63 -7.19 -8.31 14.37
N LEU A 64 -6.06 -8.05 15.04
CA LEU A 64 -5.13 -7.01 14.66
C LEU A 64 -4.61 -7.21 13.24
N ASP A 65 -4.24 -8.44 12.87
CA ASP A 65 -3.78 -8.75 11.50
C ASP A 65 -4.87 -8.46 10.45
N ARG A 66 -6.13 -8.81 10.72
CA ARG A 66 -7.26 -8.51 9.82
C ARG A 66 -7.49 -7.00 9.68
N VAL A 67 -7.46 -6.25 10.78
CA VAL A 67 -7.61 -4.79 10.76
C VAL A 67 -6.46 -4.13 9.99
N LEU A 68 -5.23 -4.59 10.20
CA LEU A 68 -4.07 -4.11 9.47
C LEU A 68 -4.16 -4.44 7.97
N LEU A 69 -4.76 -5.58 7.61
CA LEU A 69 -5.01 -5.94 6.21
C LEU A 69 -6.03 -4.98 5.56
N VAL A 70 -7.13 -4.67 6.25
CA VAL A 70 -8.12 -3.67 5.79
C VAL A 70 -7.46 -2.32 5.58
N LEU A 71 -6.61 -1.89 6.53
CA LEU A 71 -5.86 -0.64 6.42
C LEU A 71 -4.96 -0.63 5.18
N MET A 72 -4.28 -1.74 4.88
CA MET A 72 -3.46 -1.86 3.67
C MET A 72 -4.29 -1.70 2.39
N PHE A 73 -5.48 -2.31 2.32
CA PHE A 73 -6.39 -2.12 1.18
C PHE A 73 -6.82 -0.66 1.03
N ALA A 74 -7.12 0.01 2.15
CA ALA A 74 -7.49 1.43 2.15
C ALA A 74 -6.34 2.32 1.66
N GLU A 75 -5.10 2.02 2.03
CA GLU A 75 -3.91 2.75 1.59
C GLU A 75 -3.62 2.57 0.10
N ILE A 76 -3.73 1.32 -0.40
CA ILE A 76 -3.58 1.04 -1.83
C ILE A 76 -4.69 1.76 -2.61
N LEU A 77 -5.93 1.73 -2.11
CA LEU A 77 -7.06 2.43 -2.71
C LEU A 77 -6.81 3.95 -2.78
N TYR A 78 -6.30 4.53 -1.69
CA TYR A 78 -5.91 5.93 -1.65
C TYR A 78 -4.84 6.26 -2.70
N THR A 79 -3.81 5.40 -2.83
CA THR A 79 -2.73 5.57 -3.81
C THR A 79 -3.26 5.53 -5.24
N VAL A 80 -4.15 4.57 -5.55
CA VAL A 80 -4.82 4.45 -6.85
C VAL A 80 -5.65 5.71 -7.14
N GLN A 81 -6.39 6.20 -6.14
CA GLN A 81 -7.22 7.40 -6.29
C GLN A 81 -6.38 8.66 -6.54
N VAL A 82 -5.26 8.82 -5.85
CA VAL A 82 -4.34 9.96 -6.05
C VAL A 82 -3.69 9.88 -7.43
N SER A 83 -3.22 8.71 -7.84
CA SER A 83 -2.61 8.48 -9.16
C SER A 83 -3.58 8.81 -10.30
N PHE A 84 -4.86 8.42 -10.14
CA PHE A 84 -5.92 8.74 -11.12
C PHE A 84 -6.20 10.24 -11.23
N ARG A 85 -6.20 10.97 -10.09
CA ARG A 85 -6.53 12.41 -10.08
C ARG A 85 -5.44 13.28 -10.65
N GLU A 86 -4.18 12.92 -10.44
CA GLU A 86 -3.05 13.77 -10.81
C GLU A 86 -2.49 13.47 -12.20
N HIS A 87 -2.93 12.38 -12.87
CA HIS A 87 -2.43 11.92 -14.18
C HIS A 87 -0.89 11.91 -14.26
N ALA A 88 -0.23 11.84 -13.11
CA ALA A 88 1.22 11.79 -12.97
C ALA A 88 1.59 10.74 -11.92
N LEU A 89 2.56 9.90 -12.24
CA LEU A 89 3.16 8.98 -11.27
C LEU A 89 3.98 9.80 -10.27
N VAL A 90 3.31 10.26 -9.21
CA VAL A 90 4.00 10.91 -8.09
C VAL A 90 4.59 9.80 -7.23
N PRO A 91 5.93 9.71 -7.09
CA PRO A 91 6.55 8.62 -6.33
C PRO A 91 6.32 8.71 -4.83
N GLU A 92 5.97 9.88 -4.31
CA GLU A 92 5.76 10.12 -2.87
C GLU A 92 4.68 9.23 -2.24
N PRO A 93 3.44 9.10 -2.79
CA PRO A 93 2.43 8.20 -2.23
C PRO A 93 2.87 6.73 -2.20
N PHE A 94 3.61 6.27 -3.21
CA PHE A 94 4.12 4.90 -3.26
C PHE A 94 5.14 4.61 -2.14
N LEU A 95 6.02 5.56 -1.86
CA LEU A 95 6.99 5.45 -0.76
C LEU A 95 6.28 5.41 0.59
N VAL A 96 5.22 6.21 0.78
CA VAL A 96 4.41 6.22 2.00
C VAL A 96 3.71 4.88 2.20
N VAL A 97 3.04 4.35 1.17
CA VAL A 97 2.39 3.02 1.24
C VAL A 97 3.40 1.92 1.52
N GLY A 98 4.57 1.94 0.87
CA GLY A 98 5.64 0.99 1.15
C GLY A 98 6.15 1.06 2.60
N LEU A 99 6.28 2.27 3.15
CA LEU A 99 6.67 2.48 4.55
C LEU A 99 5.61 1.92 5.52
N ILE A 100 4.33 2.20 5.28
CA ILE A 100 3.23 1.70 6.11
C ILE A 100 3.17 0.17 6.06
N ALA A 101 3.33 -0.43 4.88
CA ALA A 101 3.39 -1.88 4.71
C ALA A 101 4.57 -2.52 5.48
N ALA A 102 5.74 -1.88 5.46
CA ALA A 102 6.91 -2.33 6.20
C ALA A 102 6.69 -2.24 7.73
N ILE A 103 6.16 -1.12 8.22
CA ILE A 103 5.83 -0.93 9.64
C ILE A 103 4.78 -1.97 10.09
N ARG A 104 3.73 -2.19 9.30
CA ARG A 104 2.75 -3.23 9.57
C ARG A 104 3.39 -4.61 9.71
N ARG A 105 4.27 -4.99 8.79
CA ARG A 105 4.97 -6.29 8.84
C ARG A 105 5.81 -6.42 10.10
N VAL A 106 6.51 -5.36 10.51
CA VAL A 106 7.26 -5.31 11.77
C VAL A 106 6.33 -5.53 12.96
N LEU A 107 5.16 -4.86 13.01
CA LEU A 107 4.19 -5.00 14.10
C LEU A 107 3.64 -6.42 14.19
N VAL A 108 3.28 -7.05 13.06
CA VAL A 108 2.78 -8.44 13.03
C VAL A 108 3.84 -9.40 13.55
N ILE A 109 5.08 -9.33 13.03
CA ILE A 109 6.18 -10.19 13.45
C ILE A 109 6.46 -10.00 14.96
N THR A 110 6.46 -8.76 15.45
CA THR A 110 6.70 -8.47 16.86
C THR A 110 5.58 -9.01 17.74
N ALA A 111 4.32 -8.91 17.31
CA ALA A 111 3.17 -9.43 18.03
C ALA A 111 3.16 -10.97 18.09
N GLU A 112 3.47 -11.62 16.98
CA GLU A 112 3.61 -13.08 16.91
C GLU A 112 4.77 -13.57 17.78
N PHE A 113 5.87 -12.85 17.78
CA PHE A 113 7.06 -13.20 18.55
C PHE A 113 6.82 -13.24 20.06
N SER A 114 5.93 -12.39 20.58
CA SER A 114 5.57 -12.40 22.01
C SER A 114 4.90 -13.69 22.47
N ASN A 115 4.32 -14.47 21.55
CA ASN A 115 3.65 -15.75 21.83
C ASN A 115 4.50 -16.99 21.57
N VAL A 116 5.64 -16.84 20.90
CA VAL A 116 6.51 -17.97 20.49
C VAL A 116 7.71 -18.07 21.44
N LYS A 117 7.44 -18.37 22.71
CA LYS A 117 8.52 -18.65 23.69
C LYS A 117 9.24 -19.98 23.43
N ASP A 118 8.70 -20.86 22.57
CA ASP A 118 9.21 -22.20 22.28
C ASP A 118 9.66 -22.40 20.83
N ALA A 119 9.84 -21.33 20.04
CA ALA A 119 10.35 -21.44 18.68
C ALA A 119 11.81 -21.88 18.67
N GLY A 120 12.11 -22.94 17.93
CA GLY A 120 13.47 -23.44 17.77
C GLY A 120 14.41 -22.35 17.22
N THR A 121 15.69 -22.52 17.52
CA THR A 121 16.78 -21.56 17.20
C THR A 121 16.82 -21.12 15.73
N GLU A 122 16.42 -21.94 14.80
CA GLU A 122 16.36 -21.68 13.36
C GLU A 122 15.27 -20.66 13.02
N GLN A 123 14.08 -20.83 13.58
CA GLN A 123 12.95 -19.93 13.34
C GLN A 123 13.18 -18.55 13.94
N PHE A 124 13.77 -18.54 15.14
CA PHE A 124 14.21 -17.29 15.80
C PHE A 124 15.19 -16.51 14.92
N ARG A 125 16.21 -17.19 14.37
CA ARG A 125 17.21 -16.56 13.53
C ARG A 125 16.59 -16.01 12.23
N ALA A 126 15.71 -16.75 11.58
CA ALA A 126 15.01 -16.30 10.37
C ALA A 126 14.18 -15.04 10.63
N THR A 127 13.42 -15.01 11.74
CA THR A 127 12.62 -13.86 12.14
C THR A 127 13.47 -12.62 12.47
N MET A 128 14.62 -12.81 13.13
CA MET A 128 15.55 -11.71 13.42
C MET A 128 16.16 -11.11 12.15
N VAL A 129 16.49 -11.95 11.15
CA VAL A 129 16.99 -11.50 9.86
C VAL A 129 15.90 -10.74 9.10
N GLU A 130 14.66 -11.25 9.10
CA GLU A 130 13.51 -10.57 8.46
C GLU A 130 13.26 -9.21 9.11
N LEU A 131 13.26 -9.14 10.43
CA LEU A 131 13.06 -7.89 11.17
C LEU A 131 14.17 -6.87 10.85
N GLY A 132 15.43 -7.32 10.82
CA GLY A 132 16.56 -6.49 10.42
C GLY A 132 16.44 -5.94 9.00
N LEU A 133 16.03 -6.80 8.04
CA LEU A 133 15.81 -6.40 6.65
C LEU A 133 14.70 -5.36 6.52
N LEU A 134 13.58 -5.56 7.24
CA LEU A 134 12.45 -4.61 7.25
C LEU A 134 12.84 -3.27 7.87
N THR A 135 13.70 -3.27 8.90
CA THR A 135 14.23 -2.05 9.51
C THR A 135 15.08 -1.27 8.51
N VAL A 136 15.97 -1.94 7.80
CA VAL A 136 16.78 -1.33 6.74
C VAL A 136 15.90 -0.79 5.62
N LEU A 137 14.91 -1.57 5.17
CA LEU A 137 13.96 -1.15 4.14
C LEU A 137 13.20 0.12 4.57
N SER A 138 12.69 0.15 5.80
CA SER A 138 11.99 1.31 6.36
C SER A 138 12.89 2.55 6.39
N LEU A 139 14.15 2.39 6.78
CA LEU A 139 15.12 3.48 6.79
C LEU A 139 15.35 4.03 5.37
N VAL A 140 15.54 3.15 4.39
CA VAL A 140 15.73 3.54 2.98
C VAL A 140 14.51 4.29 2.46
N LEU A 141 13.29 3.82 2.77
CA LEU A 141 12.05 4.47 2.36
C LEU A 141 11.91 5.87 2.98
N VAL A 142 12.21 6.01 4.27
CA VAL A 142 12.19 7.32 4.96
C VAL A 142 13.22 8.28 4.35
N VAL A 143 14.44 7.82 4.13
CA VAL A 143 15.49 8.64 3.49
C VAL A 143 15.07 9.05 2.08
N SER A 144 14.50 8.13 1.30
CA SER A 144 14.00 8.43 -0.05
C SER A 144 12.89 9.47 -0.03
N LEU A 145 11.96 9.38 0.93
CA LEU A 145 10.86 10.32 1.10
C LEU A 145 11.39 11.71 1.48
N VAL A 146 12.33 11.79 2.41
CA VAL A 146 12.97 13.05 2.83
C VAL A 146 13.72 13.69 1.67
N LEU A 147 14.50 12.92 0.92
CA LEU A 147 15.22 13.42 -0.26
C LEU A 147 14.28 13.93 -1.35
N LEU A 148 13.14 13.27 -1.54
CA LEU A 148 12.14 13.70 -2.51
C LEU A 148 11.53 15.06 -2.12
N ARG A 149 11.22 15.23 -0.84
CA ARG A 149 10.67 16.48 -0.29
C ARG A 149 11.67 17.65 -0.30
N HIS A 150 12.97 17.37 -0.24
CA HIS A 150 14.01 18.39 -0.26
C HIS A 150 14.47 18.78 -1.67
N ARG A 151 13.91 18.20 -2.74
CA ARG A 151 14.19 18.67 -4.09
C ARG A 151 13.49 20.02 -4.28
N PRO A 152 14.24 21.15 -4.40
CA PRO A 152 13.64 22.44 -4.71
C PRO A 152 12.99 22.30 -6.10
N THR A 153 11.71 22.61 -6.22
CA THR A 153 11.05 22.87 -7.49
C THR A 153 11.80 24.03 -8.14
N THR A 154 12.65 23.76 -9.12
CA THR A 154 13.21 24.80 -9.98
C THR A 154 12.02 25.47 -10.67
N PRO A 155 11.80 26.77 -10.46
CA PRO A 155 10.81 27.49 -11.25
C PRO A 155 11.27 27.42 -12.70
N THR A 156 10.43 26.86 -13.56
CA THR A 156 10.62 26.96 -15.01
C THR A 156 10.65 28.44 -15.33
N ALA A 157 11.83 28.96 -15.67
CA ALA A 157 11.97 30.32 -16.16
C ALA A 157 11.14 30.43 -17.44
N GLU A 158 10.06 31.18 -17.36
CA GLU A 158 9.36 31.70 -18.52
C GLU A 158 10.37 32.46 -19.40
N ARG A 159 10.55 32.02 -20.62
CA ARG A 159 10.98 32.85 -21.74
C ARG A 159 10.11 32.54 -22.95
#